data_ea507103d3ddcb93490d1127091b414a
#
_entry.id   ea507103d3ddcb93490d1127091b414a
#
_cell.length_a   1.000
_cell.length_b   1.000
_cell.length_c   1.000
_cell.angle_alpha   90.00
_cell.angle_beta   90.00
_cell.angle_gamma   90.00
#
_symmetry.space_group_name_H-M   'P 1'
#
loop_
_entity.id
_entity.type
_entity.pdbx_description
1 polymer ?
#
loop_
_entity_poly.entity_id
_entity_poly.type
_entity_poly.pdbx_seq_one_letter_code
_entity_poly.pdbx_strand_id
1 'polypeptide(L)'
;MRRSYIVAATALAAFAAVWHFSLGSRWTARVPRGAVFTSHYVGTQTNANPTTGIVPVRDALSTYERIVLVKDAADWPRSVILEDKYSVRNIETGAVDFEYITTERIDPETGAWADGPHKDEIVLFPRHVRQRDYTMRSNYIPGLLLKFSGVHDVGGLETYLFSYQGPIEYATVYAGTPQSPGVKVLPGQGIRCADEKFYYRTWVEPRTGMQVQVQEGCMSGDFVYDKATGNNVSAVDRWNGVTAGSNLASGITEIYRARRVYLSALYLPGVLLLGSVAVLALGRFRRNTSALA
;
A
#
# COMPACT_ATOMS: atom_id res chain seq x y z
N MET A 1 43.61 11.57 28.61
CA MET A 1 42.20 12.02 28.61
C MET A 1 41.75 12.73 27.31
N ARG A 2 42.45 13.76 26.79
CA ARG A 2 41.99 14.53 25.61
C ARG A 2 41.76 13.66 24.35
N ARG A 3 42.65 12.68 24.09
CA ARG A 3 42.49 11.75 22.95
C ARG A 3 41.24 10.92 23.03
N SER A 4 40.82 10.51 24.23
CA SER A 4 39.62 9.68 24.43
C SER A 4 38.31 10.43 24.09
N TYR A 5 38.20 11.73 24.45
CA TYR A 5 37.00 12.52 24.09
C TYR A 5 36.95 12.81 22.58
N ILE A 6 38.09 13.07 21.95
CA ILE A 6 38.14 13.26 20.49
C ILE A 6 37.76 11.97 19.79
N VAL A 7 38.31 10.84 20.19
CA VAL A 7 37.97 9.53 19.61
C VAL A 7 36.47 9.22 19.77
N ALA A 8 35.91 9.44 20.96
CA ALA A 8 34.50 9.19 21.20
C ALA A 8 33.60 10.10 20.35
N ALA A 9 33.91 11.38 20.26
CA ALA A 9 33.15 12.32 19.43
C ALA A 9 33.23 11.99 17.94
N THR A 10 34.43 11.62 17.45
CA THR A 10 34.62 11.21 16.05
C THR A 10 33.86 9.92 15.75
N ALA A 11 33.88 8.95 16.67
CA ALA A 11 33.11 7.70 16.50
C ALA A 11 31.60 7.95 16.43
N LEU A 12 31.06 8.83 17.28
CA LEU A 12 29.64 9.20 17.24
C LEU A 12 29.28 9.93 15.94
N ALA A 13 30.12 10.86 15.49
CA ALA A 13 29.88 11.57 14.23
C ALA A 13 29.98 10.66 13.02
N ALA A 14 30.97 9.75 12.99
CA ALA A 14 31.12 8.75 11.94
C ALA A 14 29.91 7.80 11.92
N PHE A 15 29.44 7.34 13.09
CA PHE A 15 28.25 6.50 13.18
C PHE A 15 26.99 7.25 12.70
N ALA A 16 26.83 8.53 13.07
CA ALA A 16 25.73 9.37 12.58
C ALA A 16 25.75 9.50 11.06
N ALA A 17 26.93 9.69 10.46
CA ALA A 17 27.08 9.78 9.00
C ALA A 17 26.76 8.43 8.33
N VAL A 18 27.30 7.33 8.80
CA VAL A 18 27.00 5.98 8.30
C VAL A 18 25.51 5.68 8.42
N TRP A 19 24.91 6.02 9.56
CA TRP A 19 23.47 5.86 9.75
C TRP A 19 22.68 6.68 8.74
N HIS A 20 22.99 7.95 8.58
CA HIS A 20 22.26 8.84 7.66
C HIS A 20 22.37 8.38 6.20
N PHE A 21 23.56 8.05 5.73
CA PHE A 21 23.80 7.75 4.32
C PHE A 21 23.60 6.28 3.92
N SER A 22 23.61 5.34 4.85
CA SER A 22 23.54 3.92 4.52
C SER A 22 22.36 3.20 5.14
N LEU A 23 22.18 3.30 6.46
CA LEU A 23 21.16 2.57 7.18
C LEU A 23 19.85 3.35 7.25
N GLY A 24 19.91 4.64 7.56
CA GLY A 24 18.72 5.47 7.74
C GLY A 24 17.87 5.56 6.47
N SER A 25 18.49 5.72 5.31
CA SER A 25 17.79 5.77 4.02
C SER A 25 17.01 4.49 3.73
N ARG A 26 17.58 3.33 4.05
CA ARG A 26 16.88 2.04 3.89
C ARG A 26 15.69 1.88 4.83
N TRP A 27 15.80 2.40 6.05
CA TRP A 27 14.77 2.29 7.08
C TRP A 27 13.70 3.37 6.97
N THR A 28 14.02 4.46 6.26
CA THR A 28 13.06 5.53 5.98
C THR A 28 12.36 5.38 4.64
N ALA A 29 12.73 4.41 3.79
CA ALA A 29 12.00 4.12 2.57
C ALA A 29 10.53 3.83 2.87
N ARG A 30 9.61 4.40 2.07
CA ARG A 30 8.17 4.18 2.22
C ARG A 30 7.82 2.69 2.05
N VAL A 31 8.50 2.05 1.14
CA VAL A 31 8.35 0.63 0.84
C VAL A 31 9.71 -0.04 1.06
N PRO A 32 9.97 -0.58 2.26
CA PRO A 32 11.26 -1.17 2.56
C PRO A 32 11.44 -2.49 1.80
N ARG A 33 12.66 -2.72 1.36
CA ARG A 33 13.09 -3.96 0.71
C ARG A 33 12.80 -5.17 1.57
N GLY A 34 12.27 -6.23 0.97
CA GLY A 34 11.94 -7.48 1.65
C GLY A 34 10.75 -7.39 2.59
N ALA A 35 10.00 -6.28 2.58
CA ALA A 35 8.79 -6.17 3.36
C ALA A 35 7.70 -7.11 2.82
N VAL A 36 6.89 -7.61 3.73
CA VAL A 36 5.69 -8.38 3.44
C VAL A 36 4.52 -7.68 4.11
N PHE A 37 3.51 -7.35 3.34
CA PHE A 37 2.27 -6.77 3.85
C PHE A 37 1.14 -7.77 3.61
N THR A 38 0.41 -8.12 4.66
CA THR A 38 -0.76 -8.98 4.57
C THR A 38 -1.99 -8.21 5.01
N SER A 39 -3.04 -8.26 4.20
CA SER A 39 -4.32 -7.64 4.52
C SER A 39 -5.43 -8.66 4.37
N HIS A 40 -6.37 -8.64 5.31
CA HIS A 40 -7.54 -9.51 5.30
C HIS A 40 -8.79 -8.66 5.25
N TYR A 41 -9.73 -9.09 4.43
CA TYR A 41 -11.04 -8.46 4.28
C TYR A 41 -12.11 -9.52 4.48
N VAL A 42 -13.31 -9.09 4.84
CA VAL A 42 -14.53 -9.89 4.88
C VAL A 42 -15.57 -9.21 4.01
N GLY A 43 -16.35 -10.00 3.31
CA GLY A 43 -17.38 -9.46 2.46
C GLY A 43 -18.22 -10.53 1.82
N THR A 44 -18.81 -10.21 0.68
CA THR A 44 -19.60 -11.14 -0.10
C THR A 44 -19.05 -11.24 -1.52
N GLN A 45 -19.13 -12.44 -2.09
CA GLN A 45 -18.77 -12.75 -3.45
C GLN A 45 -19.88 -13.61 -4.06
N THR A 46 -20.28 -13.29 -5.27
CA THR A 46 -21.24 -14.11 -6.02
C THR A 46 -20.81 -14.16 -7.47
N ASN A 47 -20.34 -15.32 -7.88
CA ASN A 47 -19.89 -15.56 -9.24
C ASN A 47 -21.04 -15.92 -10.17
N ALA A 48 -20.98 -15.52 -11.41
CA ALA A 48 -21.92 -15.96 -12.43
C ALA A 48 -21.81 -17.47 -12.63
N ASN A 49 -22.95 -18.12 -12.84
CA ASN A 49 -22.96 -19.51 -13.26
C ASN A 49 -22.29 -19.63 -14.63
N PRO A 50 -21.24 -20.44 -14.79
CA PRO A 50 -20.47 -20.51 -16.03
C PRO A 50 -21.29 -21.02 -17.22
N THR A 51 -22.38 -21.74 -16.98
CA THR A 51 -23.26 -22.28 -18.04
C THR A 51 -24.34 -21.29 -18.46
N THR A 52 -24.93 -20.58 -17.49
CA THR A 52 -26.10 -19.71 -17.77
C THR A 52 -25.73 -18.23 -17.80
N GLY A 53 -24.55 -17.84 -17.28
CA GLY A 53 -24.16 -16.45 -17.13
C GLY A 53 -24.98 -15.66 -16.10
N ILE A 54 -25.82 -16.33 -15.31
CA ILE A 54 -26.71 -15.68 -14.36
C ILE A 54 -26.01 -15.57 -13.00
N VAL A 55 -25.97 -14.36 -12.45
CA VAL A 55 -25.50 -14.13 -11.07
C VAL A 55 -26.61 -14.51 -10.11
N PRO A 56 -26.37 -15.41 -9.13
CA PRO A 56 -27.35 -15.78 -8.14
C PRO A 56 -27.84 -14.57 -7.32
N VAL A 57 -29.04 -14.68 -6.78
CA VAL A 57 -29.64 -13.61 -5.96
C VAL A 57 -28.94 -13.48 -4.60
N ARG A 58 -28.43 -14.60 -4.06
CA ARG A 58 -27.78 -14.65 -2.74
C ARG A 58 -26.28 -14.62 -2.88
N ASP A 59 -25.66 -13.65 -2.20
CA ASP A 59 -24.21 -13.57 -2.11
C ASP A 59 -23.67 -14.56 -1.07
N ALA A 60 -22.56 -15.22 -1.39
CA ALA A 60 -21.84 -16.06 -0.46
C ALA A 60 -20.89 -15.21 0.41
N LEU A 61 -20.83 -15.49 1.70
CA LEU A 61 -19.84 -14.87 2.57
C LEU A 61 -18.44 -15.34 2.18
N SER A 62 -17.52 -14.39 2.06
CA SER A 62 -16.17 -14.66 1.60
C SER A 62 -15.13 -13.93 2.44
N THR A 63 -13.95 -14.54 2.56
CA THR A 63 -12.74 -13.89 3.03
C THR A 63 -11.83 -13.58 1.86
N TYR A 64 -11.19 -12.44 1.94
CA TYR A 64 -10.24 -11.95 0.95
C TYR A 64 -8.89 -11.80 1.64
N GLU A 65 -7.84 -12.34 1.04
CA GLU A 65 -6.48 -12.19 1.51
C GLU A 65 -5.63 -11.55 0.42
N ARG A 66 -4.90 -10.52 0.79
CA ARG A 66 -3.94 -9.85 -0.06
C ARG A 66 -2.56 -9.90 0.57
N ILE A 67 -1.58 -10.42 -0.12
CA ILE A 67 -0.19 -10.48 0.30
C ILE A 67 0.66 -9.72 -0.70
N VAL A 68 1.33 -8.66 -0.26
CA VAL A 68 2.25 -7.88 -1.07
C VAL A 68 3.68 -8.15 -0.62
N LEU A 69 4.50 -8.68 -1.53
CA LEU A 69 5.93 -8.92 -1.33
C LEU A 69 6.73 -7.84 -2.04
N VAL A 70 7.66 -7.20 -1.32
CA VAL A 70 8.57 -6.20 -1.89
C VAL A 70 9.87 -6.87 -2.30
N LYS A 71 10.10 -6.96 -3.60
CA LYS A 71 11.30 -7.55 -4.22
C LYS A 71 12.22 -6.47 -4.78
N ASP A 72 13.48 -6.81 -4.99
CA ASP A 72 14.45 -5.92 -5.64
C ASP A 72 14.13 -5.75 -7.12
N ALA A 73 14.20 -4.52 -7.60
CA ALA A 73 14.36 -4.23 -9.00
C ALA A 73 15.85 -4.12 -9.35
N ALA A 74 16.20 -4.31 -10.63
CA ALA A 74 17.57 -4.26 -11.10
C ALA A 74 18.27 -2.90 -10.87
N ASP A 75 17.50 -1.84 -10.74
CA ASP A 75 17.95 -0.46 -10.52
C ASP A 75 17.74 0.04 -9.09
N TRP A 76 17.64 -0.87 -8.11
CA TRP A 76 17.61 -0.47 -6.71
C TRP A 76 18.71 0.57 -6.40
N PRO A 77 18.45 1.67 -5.66
CA PRO A 77 17.24 1.97 -4.88
C PRO A 77 16.15 2.79 -5.62
N ARG A 78 16.26 3.02 -6.91
CA ARG A 78 15.33 3.85 -7.67
C ARG A 78 13.95 3.24 -7.81
N SER A 79 13.87 1.92 -7.89
CA SER A 79 12.59 1.23 -7.93
C SER A 79 12.61 -0.09 -7.15
N VAL A 80 11.41 -0.58 -6.83
CA VAL A 80 11.16 -1.91 -6.27
C VAL A 80 10.06 -2.59 -7.07
N ILE A 81 10.01 -3.92 -6.98
CA ILE A 81 8.94 -4.72 -7.54
C ILE A 81 8.00 -5.11 -6.40
N LEU A 82 6.73 -4.79 -6.53
CA LEU A 82 5.66 -5.34 -5.71
C LEU A 82 5.14 -6.59 -6.41
N GLU A 83 5.17 -7.73 -5.73
CA GLU A 83 4.42 -8.92 -6.14
C GLU A 83 3.18 -8.99 -5.26
N ASP A 84 2.03 -8.82 -5.86
CA ASP A 84 0.73 -8.76 -5.21
C ASP A 84 -0.02 -10.05 -5.49
N LYS A 85 -0.20 -10.86 -4.43
CA LYS A 85 -1.02 -12.05 -4.45
C LYS A 85 -2.34 -11.76 -3.77
N TYR A 86 -3.43 -12.04 -4.45
CA TYR A 86 -4.79 -11.85 -3.96
C TYR A 86 -5.58 -13.14 -4.10
N SER A 87 -6.32 -13.53 -3.05
CA SER A 87 -7.18 -14.70 -3.07
C SER A 87 -8.50 -14.45 -2.38
N VAL A 88 -9.56 -15.00 -2.94
CA VAL A 88 -10.92 -14.97 -2.39
C VAL A 88 -11.34 -16.40 -2.07
N ARG A 89 -11.85 -16.61 -0.85
CA ARG A 89 -12.29 -17.91 -0.38
C ARG A 89 -13.70 -17.82 0.18
N ASN A 90 -14.55 -18.70 -0.29
CA ASN A 90 -15.89 -18.89 0.27
C ASN A 90 -15.79 -19.45 1.70
N ILE A 91 -16.46 -18.83 2.66
CA ILE A 91 -16.39 -19.22 4.09
C ILE A 91 -17.14 -20.53 4.32
N GLU A 92 -18.25 -20.76 3.64
CA GLU A 92 -19.13 -21.92 3.87
C GLU A 92 -18.50 -23.21 3.30
N THR A 93 -17.91 -23.13 2.11
CA THR A 93 -17.37 -24.30 1.41
C THR A 93 -15.86 -24.47 1.56
N GLY A 94 -15.15 -23.41 1.96
CA GLY A 94 -13.69 -23.36 1.98
C GLY A 94 -13.05 -23.32 0.58
N ALA A 95 -13.83 -23.30 -0.49
CA ALA A 95 -13.33 -23.24 -1.85
C ALA A 95 -12.65 -21.91 -2.14
N VAL A 96 -11.60 -21.93 -2.95
CA VAL A 96 -11.01 -20.72 -3.54
C VAL A 96 -11.83 -20.35 -4.77
N ASP A 97 -12.52 -19.22 -4.70
CA ASP A 97 -13.35 -18.72 -5.79
C ASP A 97 -12.51 -17.97 -6.83
N PHE A 98 -11.44 -17.31 -6.36
CA PHE A 98 -10.62 -16.47 -7.19
C PHE A 98 -9.20 -16.34 -6.61
N GLU A 99 -8.19 -16.38 -7.48
CA GLU A 99 -6.79 -16.11 -7.12
C GLU A 99 -6.05 -15.47 -8.29
N TYR A 100 -5.22 -14.46 -8.01
CA TYR A 100 -4.32 -13.89 -9.00
C TYR A 100 -2.99 -13.44 -8.37
N ILE A 101 -1.99 -13.30 -9.22
CA ILE A 101 -0.69 -12.72 -8.85
C ILE A 101 -0.33 -11.69 -9.91
N THR A 102 -0.03 -10.47 -9.48
CA THR A 102 0.48 -9.42 -10.34
C THR A 102 1.83 -8.91 -9.85
N THR A 103 2.56 -8.23 -10.74
CA THR A 103 3.81 -7.56 -10.41
C THR A 103 3.80 -6.13 -10.91
N GLU A 104 4.21 -5.21 -10.05
CA GLU A 104 4.21 -3.78 -10.32
C GLU A 104 5.56 -3.19 -9.94
N ARG A 105 6.12 -2.36 -10.81
CA ARG A 105 7.38 -1.68 -10.54
C ARG A 105 7.10 -0.25 -10.10
N ILE A 106 7.49 0.08 -8.88
CA ILE A 106 7.17 1.37 -8.26
C ILE A 106 8.42 2.10 -7.76
N ASP A 107 8.31 3.40 -7.66
CA ASP A 107 9.22 4.24 -6.90
C ASP A 107 8.94 4.03 -5.39
N PRO A 108 9.93 3.59 -4.60
CA PRO A 108 9.72 3.28 -3.18
C PRO A 108 9.47 4.51 -2.30
N GLU A 109 9.75 5.72 -2.76
CA GLU A 109 9.54 6.96 -2.01
C GLU A 109 8.12 7.51 -2.23
N THR A 110 7.69 7.54 -3.49
CA THR A 110 6.40 8.14 -3.86
C THR A 110 5.26 7.14 -3.89
N GLY A 111 5.55 5.82 -3.98
CA GLY A 111 4.55 4.78 -4.18
C GLY A 111 3.90 4.79 -5.56
N ALA A 112 4.39 5.61 -6.48
CA ALA A 112 3.90 5.69 -7.85
C ALA A 112 4.60 4.69 -8.77
N TRP A 113 4.04 4.45 -9.96
CA TRP A 113 4.71 3.68 -10.99
C TRP A 113 6.09 4.28 -11.31
N ALA A 114 7.12 3.44 -11.38
CA ALA A 114 8.49 3.89 -11.59
C ALA A 114 8.75 4.36 -13.03
N ASP A 115 7.99 3.86 -13.98
CA ASP A 115 8.15 4.14 -15.41
C ASP A 115 6.83 4.02 -16.18
N GLY A 116 6.89 4.31 -17.49
CA GLY A 116 5.76 4.19 -18.39
C GLY A 116 4.81 5.39 -18.37
N PRO A 117 3.64 5.25 -19.03
CA PRO A 117 2.67 6.34 -19.18
C PRO A 117 1.93 6.70 -17.89
N HIS A 118 2.04 5.88 -16.86
CA HIS A 118 1.33 6.01 -15.58
C HIS A 118 2.21 6.45 -14.41
N LYS A 119 3.41 6.97 -14.67
CA LYS A 119 4.40 7.33 -13.65
C LYS A 119 3.92 8.31 -12.55
N ASP A 120 2.85 9.06 -12.82
CA ASP A 120 2.25 10.00 -11.86
C ASP A 120 1.07 9.38 -11.09
N GLU A 121 0.69 8.15 -11.41
CA GLU A 121 -0.38 7.42 -10.74
C GLU A 121 0.22 6.56 -9.61
N ILE A 122 -0.43 6.57 -8.45
CA ILE A 122 0.07 5.83 -7.28
C ILE A 122 -0.44 4.39 -7.29
N VAL A 123 0.40 3.46 -6.88
CA VAL A 123 0.03 2.09 -6.49
C VAL A 123 -0.20 2.04 -4.97
N LEU A 124 0.65 2.77 -4.24
CA LEU A 124 0.57 2.95 -2.80
C LEU A 124 0.61 4.45 -2.48
N PHE A 125 -0.09 4.88 -1.44
CA PHE A 125 -0.01 6.27 -1.01
C PHE A 125 1.42 6.65 -0.60
N PRO A 126 1.90 7.86 -0.95
CA PRO A 126 3.22 8.33 -0.52
C PRO A 126 3.27 8.54 0.99
N ARG A 127 4.45 8.73 1.55
CA ARG A 127 4.57 9.34 2.87
C ARG A 127 4.13 10.80 2.83
N HIS A 128 3.69 11.31 3.99
CA HIS A 128 3.18 12.67 4.12
C HIS A 128 2.06 12.96 3.13
N VAL A 129 1.06 12.06 3.14
CA VAL A 129 -0.15 12.18 2.32
C VAL A 129 -0.76 13.58 2.50
N ARG A 130 -1.07 14.23 1.39
CA ARG A 130 -1.70 15.54 1.39
C ARG A 130 -3.21 15.42 1.21
N GLN A 131 -3.96 16.40 1.68
CA GLN A 131 -5.41 16.52 1.48
C GLN A 131 -5.71 17.00 0.05
N ARG A 132 -5.42 16.14 -0.92
CA ARG A 132 -5.67 16.37 -2.35
C ARG A 132 -6.07 15.06 -3.02
N ASP A 133 -6.63 15.13 -4.19
CA ASP A 133 -6.96 13.96 -4.99
C ASP A 133 -5.71 13.21 -5.46
N TYR A 134 -5.83 11.89 -5.60
CA TYR A 134 -4.80 10.99 -6.13
C TYR A 134 -5.38 10.08 -7.19
N THR A 135 -4.69 9.89 -8.30
CA THR A 135 -5.02 8.82 -9.23
C THR A 135 -4.30 7.56 -8.81
N MET A 136 -5.07 6.55 -8.42
CA MET A 136 -4.55 5.24 -8.03
C MET A 136 -4.72 4.25 -9.16
N ARG A 137 -3.67 3.50 -9.47
CA ARG A 137 -3.67 2.44 -10.46
C ARG A 137 -2.81 1.28 -10.00
N SER A 138 -3.30 0.08 -10.19
CA SER A 138 -2.51 -1.15 -10.15
C SER A 138 -2.70 -1.90 -11.48
N ASN A 139 -2.03 -3.03 -11.65
CA ASN A 139 -2.27 -3.88 -12.82
C ASN A 139 -3.71 -4.39 -12.90
N TYR A 140 -4.40 -4.36 -11.79
CA TYR A 140 -5.76 -4.87 -11.62
C TYR A 140 -6.79 -3.73 -11.48
N ILE A 141 -6.41 -2.59 -10.91
CA ILE A 141 -7.28 -1.42 -10.79
C ILE A 141 -6.90 -0.42 -11.89
N PRO A 142 -7.81 -0.05 -12.80
CA PRO A 142 -7.57 1.04 -13.74
C PRO A 142 -7.46 2.36 -12.97
N GLY A 143 -6.92 3.41 -13.59
CA GLY A 143 -6.71 4.69 -12.92
C GLY A 143 -7.98 5.26 -12.29
N LEU A 144 -8.11 5.14 -10.97
CA LEU A 144 -9.22 5.70 -10.18
C LEU A 144 -8.82 7.05 -9.62
N LEU A 145 -9.58 8.10 -9.92
CA LEU A 145 -9.42 9.39 -9.28
C LEU A 145 -10.04 9.35 -7.87
N LEU A 146 -9.22 9.05 -6.88
CA LEU A 146 -9.61 9.05 -5.49
C LEU A 146 -9.71 10.49 -4.97
N LYS A 147 -10.91 10.92 -4.65
CA LYS A 147 -11.17 12.26 -4.10
C LYS A 147 -10.93 12.26 -2.61
N PHE A 148 -10.24 13.31 -2.13
CA PHE A 148 -10.14 13.55 -0.68
C PHE A 148 -11.53 13.90 -0.13
N SER A 149 -11.98 13.15 0.89
CA SER A 149 -13.36 13.23 1.42
C SER A 149 -13.41 13.68 2.88
N GLY A 150 -12.27 13.89 3.52
CA GLY A 150 -12.23 14.41 4.90
C GLY A 150 -11.20 13.74 5.81
N VAL A 151 -11.19 14.21 7.06
CA VAL A 151 -10.34 13.68 8.12
C VAL A 151 -11.22 12.89 9.09
N HIS A 152 -10.78 11.69 9.44
CA HIS A 152 -11.52 10.77 10.28
C HIS A 152 -10.59 10.17 11.36
N ASP A 153 -11.17 9.80 12.49
CA ASP A 153 -10.50 8.94 13.46
C ASP A 153 -10.86 7.48 13.19
N VAL A 154 -9.85 6.64 13.05
CA VAL A 154 -10.02 5.19 12.92
C VAL A 154 -9.15 4.51 13.98
N GLY A 155 -9.79 4.04 15.04
CA GLY A 155 -9.11 3.35 16.14
C GLY A 155 -8.05 4.19 16.85
N GLY A 156 -8.29 5.49 17.00
CA GLY A 156 -7.38 6.45 17.63
C GLY A 156 -6.29 6.99 16.70
N LEU A 157 -6.35 6.67 15.41
CA LEU A 157 -5.48 7.24 14.38
C LEU A 157 -6.22 8.30 13.57
N GLU A 158 -5.66 9.50 13.47
CA GLU A 158 -6.08 10.45 12.46
C GLU A 158 -5.78 9.88 11.09
N THR A 159 -6.79 9.82 10.22
CA THR A 159 -6.72 9.29 8.87
C THR A 159 -7.37 10.25 7.88
N TYR A 160 -6.91 10.18 6.63
CA TYR A 160 -7.52 10.86 5.51
C TYR A 160 -8.36 9.86 4.71
N LEU A 161 -9.64 10.17 4.53
CA LEU A 161 -10.54 9.38 3.69
C LEU A 161 -10.37 9.81 2.24
N PHE A 162 -10.10 8.83 1.39
CA PHE A 162 -10.15 8.95 -0.05
C PHE A 162 -11.22 8.05 -0.61
N SER A 163 -11.97 8.51 -1.59
CA SER A 163 -13.08 7.75 -2.15
C SER A 163 -13.20 7.91 -3.65
N TYR A 164 -13.66 6.86 -4.29
CA TYR A 164 -14.16 6.81 -5.65
C TYR A 164 -15.54 6.15 -5.66
N GLN A 165 -16.43 6.64 -6.49
CA GLN A 165 -17.69 5.97 -6.82
C GLN A 165 -18.00 6.23 -8.29
N GLY A 166 -18.31 5.17 -9.03
CA GLY A 166 -18.61 5.25 -10.45
C GLY A 166 -18.31 3.94 -11.17
N PRO A 167 -18.50 3.89 -12.47
CA PRO A 167 -18.19 2.71 -13.27
C PRO A 167 -16.66 2.48 -13.29
N ILE A 168 -16.27 1.21 -13.33
CA ILE A 168 -14.88 0.81 -13.44
C ILE A 168 -14.71 -0.13 -14.64
N GLU A 169 -13.65 0.10 -15.38
CA GLU A 169 -13.28 -0.74 -16.50
C GLU A 169 -11.96 -1.43 -16.17
N TYR A 170 -12.02 -2.71 -15.81
CA TYR A 170 -10.80 -3.45 -15.51
C TYR A 170 -9.98 -3.67 -16.79
N ALA A 171 -8.73 -3.24 -16.76
CA ALA A 171 -7.79 -3.59 -17.80
C ALA A 171 -7.51 -5.09 -17.75
N THR A 172 -8.19 -5.87 -18.58
CA THR A 172 -7.79 -7.22 -19.03
C THR A 172 -7.23 -8.24 -18.02
N VAL A 173 -7.23 -7.98 -16.72
CA VAL A 173 -6.71 -8.91 -15.71
C VAL A 173 -7.45 -10.25 -15.76
N TYR A 174 -8.71 -10.22 -16.14
CA TYR A 174 -9.54 -11.41 -16.30
C TYR A 174 -9.45 -12.07 -17.69
N ALA A 175 -8.77 -11.44 -18.65
CA ALA A 175 -8.66 -11.98 -19.99
C ALA A 175 -7.69 -13.16 -20.04
N GLY A 176 -8.23 -14.36 -19.98
CA GLY A 176 -7.47 -15.60 -20.19
C GLY A 176 -6.54 -16.01 -19.05
N THR A 177 -6.73 -15.46 -17.86
CA THR A 177 -6.02 -15.94 -16.68
C THR A 177 -6.71 -17.19 -16.14
N PRO A 178 -5.97 -18.19 -15.61
CA PRO A 178 -6.55 -19.36 -14.93
C PRO A 178 -7.47 -19.03 -13.76
N GLN A 179 -7.38 -17.79 -13.27
CA GLN A 179 -8.03 -17.29 -12.06
C GLN A 179 -9.51 -16.95 -12.23
N SER A 180 -9.99 -16.83 -13.48
CA SER A 180 -11.41 -16.63 -13.80
C SER A 180 -11.86 -17.65 -14.83
N PRO A 181 -11.92 -18.93 -14.47
CA PRO A 181 -12.40 -19.96 -15.36
C PRO A 181 -13.84 -19.63 -15.77
N GLY A 182 -14.07 -19.47 -17.07
CA GLY A 182 -15.37 -19.12 -17.62
C GLY A 182 -15.53 -17.67 -18.06
N VAL A 183 -14.67 -16.75 -17.64
CA VAL A 183 -14.69 -15.36 -18.14
C VAL A 183 -13.73 -15.24 -19.32
N LYS A 184 -14.28 -15.13 -20.53
CA LYS A 184 -13.50 -14.90 -21.75
C LYS A 184 -13.77 -13.51 -22.28
N VAL A 185 -12.77 -12.64 -22.21
CA VAL A 185 -12.82 -11.31 -22.81
C VAL A 185 -12.14 -11.34 -24.16
N LEU A 186 -12.88 -11.03 -25.22
CA LEU A 186 -12.38 -10.99 -26.58
C LEU A 186 -11.81 -9.61 -26.93
N PRO A 187 -10.98 -9.49 -28.00
CA PRO A 187 -10.59 -8.20 -28.54
C PRO A 187 -11.83 -7.32 -28.80
N GLY A 188 -11.79 -6.07 -28.37
CA GLY A 188 -12.94 -5.14 -28.44
C GLY A 188 -13.92 -5.23 -27.28
N GLN A 189 -13.72 -6.14 -26.34
CA GLN A 189 -14.51 -6.25 -25.12
C GLN A 189 -13.74 -5.71 -23.91
N GLY A 190 -14.45 -5.42 -22.83
CA GLY A 190 -13.92 -5.02 -21.52
C GLY A 190 -14.76 -5.61 -20.38
N ILE A 191 -14.30 -5.44 -19.15
CA ILE A 191 -15.09 -5.76 -17.96
C ILE A 191 -15.37 -4.46 -17.22
N ARG A 192 -16.62 -4.27 -16.81
CA ARG A 192 -17.05 -3.10 -16.03
C ARG A 192 -18.17 -3.48 -15.06
N CYS A 193 -18.36 -2.67 -14.01
CA CYS A 193 -19.60 -2.65 -13.26
C CYS A 193 -20.75 -2.17 -14.17
N ALA A 194 -21.89 -2.83 -14.11
CA ALA A 194 -23.04 -2.51 -14.97
C ALA A 194 -23.65 -1.14 -14.70
N ASP A 195 -23.54 -0.66 -13.50
CA ASP A 195 -24.01 0.64 -13.06
C ASP A 195 -22.93 1.39 -12.28
N GLU A 196 -23.23 2.62 -11.87
CA GLU A 196 -22.30 3.49 -11.13
C GLU A 196 -22.21 3.13 -9.63
N LYS A 197 -22.38 1.87 -9.27
CA LYS A 197 -22.34 1.43 -7.88
C LYS A 197 -20.99 0.89 -7.41
N PHE A 198 -20.01 0.78 -8.32
CA PHE A 198 -18.66 0.50 -7.87
C PHE A 198 -18.22 1.60 -6.91
N TYR A 199 -17.66 1.20 -5.79
CA TYR A 199 -17.08 2.12 -4.83
C TYR A 199 -15.75 1.60 -4.32
N TYR A 200 -14.87 2.55 -4.05
CA TYR A 200 -13.61 2.35 -3.33
C TYR A 200 -13.45 3.44 -2.29
N ARG A 201 -13.25 3.07 -1.05
CA ARG A 201 -12.99 3.98 0.07
C ARG A 201 -11.80 3.49 0.84
N THR A 202 -10.87 4.38 1.15
CA THR A 202 -9.70 4.03 1.95
C THR A 202 -9.37 5.12 2.95
N TRP A 203 -9.11 4.71 4.18
CA TRP A 203 -8.65 5.56 5.25
C TRP A 203 -7.14 5.40 5.37
N VAL A 204 -6.41 6.48 5.14
CA VAL A 204 -4.95 6.47 5.03
C VAL A 204 -4.34 7.27 6.17
N GLU A 205 -3.39 6.68 6.87
CA GLU A 205 -2.62 7.40 7.87
C GLU A 205 -1.65 8.38 7.19
N PRO A 206 -1.77 9.71 7.46
CA PRO A 206 -1.13 10.72 6.61
C PRO A 206 0.39 10.73 6.68
N ARG A 207 1.02 10.33 7.79
CA ARG A 207 2.49 10.37 7.94
C ARG A 207 3.19 9.22 7.23
N THR A 208 2.61 8.03 7.32
CA THR A 208 3.21 6.82 6.74
C THR A 208 2.68 6.49 5.36
N GLY A 209 1.48 6.99 5.00
CA GLY A 209 0.76 6.62 3.80
C GLY A 209 0.19 5.18 3.85
N MET A 210 0.17 4.55 5.02
CA MET A 210 -0.42 3.21 5.16
C MET A 210 -1.95 3.29 5.17
N GLN A 211 -2.57 2.39 4.45
CA GLN A 211 -4.02 2.20 4.46
C GLN A 211 -4.40 1.50 5.78
N VAL A 212 -5.25 2.15 6.57
CA VAL A 212 -5.74 1.64 7.87
C VAL A 212 -6.97 0.77 7.65
N GLN A 213 -7.85 1.21 6.74
CA GLN A 213 -9.08 0.54 6.40
C GLN A 213 -9.37 0.73 4.91
N VAL A 214 -9.94 -0.29 4.30
CA VAL A 214 -10.41 -0.27 2.91
C VAL A 214 -11.82 -0.83 2.86
N GLN A 215 -12.66 -0.22 2.04
CA GLN A 215 -13.98 -0.72 1.66
C GLN A 215 -14.09 -0.60 0.15
N GLU A 216 -14.42 -1.68 -0.49
CA GLU A 216 -14.56 -1.71 -1.95
C GLU A 216 -15.64 -2.68 -2.39
N GLY A 217 -16.23 -2.44 -3.54
CA GLY A 217 -17.18 -3.39 -4.10
C GLY A 217 -17.87 -2.91 -5.37
N CYS A 218 -18.30 -3.89 -6.15
CA CYS A 218 -19.20 -3.74 -7.28
C CYS A 218 -20.53 -4.41 -6.96
N MET A 219 -21.47 -3.63 -6.45
CA MET A 219 -22.73 -4.14 -5.89
C MET A 219 -23.76 -4.53 -6.95
N SER A 220 -23.71 -3.90 -8.12
CA SER A 220 -24.58 -4.24 -9.24
C SER A 220 -24.06 -5.39 -10.09
N GLY A 221 -22.81 -5.73 -9.94
CA GLY A 221 -22.13 -6.79 -10.66
C GLY A 221 -21.16 -6.28 -11.71
N ASP A 222 -20.22 -7.14 -12.03
CA ASP A 222 -19.30 -6.98 -13.15
C ASP A 222 -19.83 -7.69 -14.38
N PHE A 223 -19.64 -7.08 -15.55
CA PHE A 223 -20.09 -7.59 -16.84
C PHE A 223 -18.97 -7.48 -17.88
N VAL A 224 -18.88 -8.51 -18.73
CA VAL A 224 -18.21 -8.35 -20.01
C VAL A 224 -19.10 -7.50 -20.90
N TYR A 225 -18.56 -6.46 -21.51
CA TYR A 225 -19.27 -5.58 -22.42
C TYR A 225 -18.51 -5.38 -23.73
N ASP A 226 -19.23 -5.07 -24.80
CA ASP A 226 -18.67 -4.68 -26.08
C ASP A 226 -18.32 -3.19 -26.06
N LYS A 227 -17.05 -2.85 -26.32
CA LYS A 227 -16.54 -1.46 -26.25
C LYS A 227 -17.12 -0.56 -27.34
N ALA A 228 -17.51 -1.12 -28.49
CA ALA A 228 -18.03 -0.34 -29.59
C ALA A 228 -19.51 0.04 -29.39
N THR A 229 -20.29 -0.89 -28.85
CA THR A 229 -21.74 -0.70 -28.66
C THR A 229 -22.11 -0.30 -27.22
N GLY A 230 -21.23 -0.56 -26.25
CA GLY A 230 -21.51 -0.39 -24.83
C GLY A 230 -22.44 -1.46 -24.23
N ASN A 231 -22.88 -2.44 -25.01
CA ASN A 231 -23.81 -3.45 -24.54
C ASN A 231 -23.14 -4.51 -23.67
N ASN A 232 -23.82 -4.94 -22.60
CA ASN A 232 -23.39 -6.07 -21.79
C ASN A 232 -23.55 -7.37 -22.57
N VAL A 233 -22.49 -8.19 -22.56
CA VAL A 233 -22.40 -9.48 -23.27
C VAL A 233 -22.68 -10.63 -22.30
N SER A 234 -22.01 -10.62 -21.13
CA SER A 234 -22.19 -11.66 -20.10
C SER A 234 -21.91 -11.12 -18.71
N ALA A 235 -22.59 -11.65 -17.70
CA ALA A 235 -22.30 -11.38 -16.30
C ALA A 235 -20.98 -12.07 -15.89
N VAL A 236 -20.24 -11.46 -14.98
CA VAL A 236 -19.02 -12.02 -14.39
C VAL A 236 -19.30 -12.35 -12.91
N ASP A 237 -19.43 -11.34 -12.09
CA ASP A 237 -19.70 -11.47 -10.66
C ASP A 237 -20.22 -10.15 -10.05
N ARG A 238 -20.52 -10.18 -8.78
CA ARG A 238 -20.64 -9.02 -7.91
C ARG A 238 -19.97 -9.32 -6.58
N TRP A 239 -19.42 -8.30 -5.96
CA TRP A 239 -18.62 -8.49 -4.77
C TRP A 239 -18.53 -7.20 -3.94
N ASN A 240 -18.25 -7.37 -2.66
CA ASN A 240 -17.84 -6.29 -1.78
C ASN A 240 -16.89 -6.82 -0.70
N GLY A 241 -16.09 -5.95 -0.13
CA GLY A 241 -15.19 -6.29 0.95
C GLY A 241 -14.90 -5.08 1.85
N VAL A 242 -14.64 -5.38 3.10
CA VAL A 242 -14.19 -4.41 4.10
C VAL A 242 -13.05 -5.02 4.91
N THR A 243 -12.08 -4.21 5.30
CA THR A 243 -10.98 -4.65 6.16
C THR A 243 -11.54 -5.35 7.41
N ALA A 244 -11.10 -6.58 7.66
CA ALA A 244 -11.52 -7.36 8.84
C ALA A 244 -11.11 -6.65 10.13
N GLY A 245 -11.93 -6.74 11.17
CA GLY A 245 -11.68 -6.06 12.44
C GLY A 245 -10.34 -6.49 13.10
N SER A 246 -9.99 -7.78 13.02
CA SER A 246 -8.69 -8.29 13.48
C SER A 246 -7.50 -7.67 12.72
N ASN A 247 -7.65 -7.50 11.41
CA ASN A 247 -6.63 -6.87 10.56
C ASN A 247 -6.53 -5.37 10.83
N LEU A 248 -7.63 -4.70 11.14
CA LEU A 248 -7.62 -3.29 11.52
C LEU A 248 -6.76 -3.05 12.77
N ALA A 249 -6.93 -3.86 13.81
CA ALA A 249 -6.15 -3.75 15.05
C ALA A 249 -4.65 -4.01 14.83
N SER A 250 -4.31 -5.05 14.05
CA SER A 250 -2.92 -5.34 13.70
C SER A 250 -2.31 -4.25 12.82
N GLY A 251 -3.06 -3.73 11.84
CA GLY A 251 -2.64 -2.63 10.98
C GLY A 251 -2.35 -1.34 11.77
N ILE A 252 -3.19 -0.98 12.74
CA ILE A 252 -2.95 0.15 13.63
C ILE A 252 -1.63 -0.04 14.41
N THR A 253 -1.39 -1.24 14.92
CA THR A 253 -0.15 -1.56 15.65
C THR A 253 1.09 -1.40 14.75
N GLU A 254 1.03 -1.89 13.52
CA GLU A 254 2.12 -1.75 12.54
C GLU A 254 2.36 -0.29 12.14
N ILE A 255 1.32 0.53 12.05
CA ILE A 255 1.45 1.97 11.78
C ILE A 255 2.20 2.66 12.92
N TYR A 256 1.85 2.38 14.17
CA TYR A 256 2.60 2.93 15.32
C TYR A 256 4.06 2.48 15.33
N ARG A 257 4.33 1.23 14.96
CA ARG A 257 5.68 0.70 14.80
C ARG A 257 6.43 1.43 13.68
N ALA A 258 5.84 1.55 12.51
CA ALA A 258 6.41 2.27 11.37
C ALA A 258 6.72 3.74 11.69
N ARG A 259 5.81 4.44 12.40
CA ARG A 259 6.04 5.80 12.89
C ARG A 259 7.26 5.87 13.81
N ARG A 260 7.38 4.96 14.78
CA ARG A 260 8.52 4.95 15.71
C ARG A 260 9.83 4.72 14.97
N VAL A 261 9.88 3.75 14.09
CA VAL A 261 11.07 3.45 13.28
C VAL A 261 11.46 4.67 12.44
N TYR A 262 10.51 5.28 11.76
CA TYR A 262 10.75 6.47 10.95
C TYR A 262 11.29 7.64 11.78
N LEU A 263 10.64 7.96 12.90
CA LEU A 263 11.10 9.04 13.78
C LEU A 263 12.49 8.75 14.37
N SER A 264 12.75 7.52 14.77
CA SER A 264 14.07 7.12 15.27
C SER A 264 15.14 7.29 14.20
N ALA A 265 14.86 6.83 12.98
CA ALA A 265 15.80 6.97 11.86
C ALA A 265 16.07 8.44 11.48
N LEU A 266 15.06 9.29 11.58
CA LEU A 266 15.16 10.72 11.28
C LEU A 266 15.96 11.49 12.34
N TYR A 267 15.68 11.25 13.63
CA TYR A 267 16.24 12.05 14.72
C TYR A 267 17.55 11.51 15.28
N LEU A 268 17.81 10.20 15.17
CA LEU A 268 19.01 9.58 15.72
C LEU A 268 20.33 10.23 15.27
N PRO A 269 20.54 10.56 13.98
CA PRO A 269 21.75 11.26 13.54
C PRO A 269 21.94 12.61 14.24
N GLY A 270 20.87 13.38 14.40
CA GLY A 270 20.91 14.68 15.08
C GLY A 270 21.28 14.54 16.55
N VAL A 271 20.70 13.57 17.25
CA VAL A 271 21.01 13.28 18.66
C VAL A 271 22.47 12.85 18.82
N LEU A 272 22.97 12.01 17.94
CA LEU A 272 24.38 11.56 17.95
C LEU A 272 25.37 12.72 17.67
N LEU A 273 25.04 13.63 16.76
CA LEU A 273 25.84 14.82 16.49
C LEU A 273 25.85 15.76 17.68
N LEU A 274 24.71 16.02 18.31
CA LEU A 274 24.64 16.82 19.54
C LEU A 274 25.44 16.17 20.68
N GLY A 275 25.33 14.85 20.83
CA GLY A 275 26.15 14.07 21.77
C GLY A 275 27.66 14.23 21.50
N SER A 276 28.08 14.25 20.24
CA SER A 276 29.47 14.47 19.85
C SER A 276 29.97 15.84 20.32
N VAL A 277 29.17 16.90 20.09
CA VAL A 277 29.48 18.26 20.54
C VAL A 277 29.55 18.35 22.06
N ALA A 278 28.61 17.73 22.77
CA ALA A 278 28.61 17.71 24.24
C ALA A 278 29.87 17.03 24.82
N VAL A 279 30.26 15.88 24.24
CA VAL A 279 31.49 15.17 24.62
C VAL A 279 32.73 16.04 24.44
N LEU A 280 32.84 16.78 23.32
CA LEU A 280 33.93 17.70 23.08
C LEU A 280 33.93 18.88 24.07
N ALA A 281 32.77 19.45 24.35
CA ALA A 281 32.63 20.54 25.32
C ALA A 281 33.05 20.12 26.71
N LEU A 282 32.63 18.96 27.20
CA LEU A 282 33.03 18.38 28.49
C LEU A 282 34.55 18.14 28.54
N GLY A 283 35.14 17.65 27.47
CA GLY A 283 36.59 17.49 27.38
C GLY A 283 37.37 18.81 27.47
N ARG A 284 36.82 19.92 26.97
CA ARG A 284 37.36 21.26 27.09
C ARG A 284 37.18 21.82 28.50
N PHE A 285 36.00 21.68 29.07
CA PHE A 285 35.70 22.21 30.41
C PHE A 285 36.61 21.58 31.49
N ARG A 286 36.75 20.25 31.49
CA ARG A 286 37.66 19.55 32.41
C ARG A 286 39.15 19.98 32.29
N ARG A 287 39.56 20.42 31.08
CA ARG A 287 40.90 20.95 30.88
C ARG A 287 41.09 22.29 31.57
N ASN A 288 40.08 23.18 31.52
CA ASN A 288 40.23 24.51 32.12
C ASN A 288 40.23 24.43 33.62
N THR A 289 39.46 23.51 34.22
CA THR A 289 39.47 23.30 35.67
C THR A 289 40.77 22.67 36.20
N SER A 290 41.40 21.79 35.44
CA SER A 290 42.68 21.19 35.83
C SER A 290 43.92 22.08 35.57
N ALA A 291 43.76 23.22 34.92
CA ALA A 291 44.81 24.23 34.72
C ALA A 291 44.76 25.33 35.80
N LEU A 292 43.71 25.35 36.64
CA LEU A 292 43.50 26.30 37.70
C LEU A 292 43.77 25.68 39.09
N ALA A 293 44.03 24.40 39.18
CA ALA A 293 44.45 23.64 40.34
C ALA A 293 45.97 23.32 40.24
#